data_c25efe91eea4fe5e551dc9ff83dc48b0
#
_entry.id   c25efe91eea4fe5e551dc9ff83dc48b0
#
_cell.length_a   1.000
_cell.length_b   1.000
_cell.length_c   1.000
_cell.angle_alpha   90.00
_cell.angle_beta   90.00
_cell.angle_gamma   90.00
#
_symmetry.space_group_name_H-M   'P 1'
#
loop_
_entity.id
_entity.type
_entity.pdbx_description
1 polymer ?
#
loop_
_entity_poly.entity_id
_entity_poly.type
_entity_poly.pdbx_seq_one_letter_code
_entity_poly.pdbx_strand_id
1 'polypeptide(L)'
;MRWFRLALQLHGSVVPAVLPRTLICGLLGVLVSVLYKLWLPIALSSLVAFVPNIVFGLMLVFRTNTAYERFWEGRKAWGCVVSNVRNLARLIWVAIEEKQPDDREEKIKILYLLPAFAIAMKQHLRQEFLPDELQTLLSPEQLQRLKNLNHPSLQIAFWIGDYLQRQYQKGRVEVYQLTIMVERLNNMVDVLGACERILMTPTPMAYALHLKQLLLLYCLSLPFQMVERLGWMTGPIVGLLAFMLFGVEEIGIEIENPFGRDPNDLPLDVICSRMKQNIADLIQSA
;
A
#
# COMPACT_ATOMS: atom_id res chain seq x y z
N MET A 1 -27.49 -0.34 13.82
CA MET A 1 -26.95 1.05 13.90
C MET A 1 -25.49 1.19 13.43
N ARG A 2 -24.56 0.25 13.68
CA ARG A 2 -23.15 0.33 13.20
C ARG A 2 -23.03 0.39 11.67
N TRP A 3 -23.82 -0.39 10.93
CA TRP A 3 -23.76 -0.45 9.46
C TRP A 3 -24.09 0.89 8.79
N PHE A 4 -25.20 1.54 9.18
CA PHE A 4 -25.57 2.86 8.62
C PHE A 4 -24.54 3.95 8.91
N ARG A 5 -23.91 3.93 10.11
CA ARG A 5 -22.85 4.87 10.45
C ARG A 5 -21.62 4.67 9.56
N LEU A 6 -21.24 3.42 9.25
CA LEU A 6 -20.15 3.11 8.32
C LEU A 6 -20.49 3.49 6.88
N ALA A 7 -21.73 3.21 6.43
CA ALA A 7 -22.19 3.53 5.08
C ALA A 7 -22.22 5.05 4.79
N LEU A 8 -22.40 5.87 5.83
CA LEU A 8 -22.41 7.34 5.72
C LEU A 8 -21.07 7.99 6.10
N GLN A 9 -20.03 7.18 6.37
CA GLN A 9 -18.72 7.71 6.73
C GLN A 9 -18.01 8.24 5.48
N LEU A 10 -17.60 9.51 5.51
CA LEU A 10 -16.85 10.15 4.42
C LEU A 10 -15.35 9.96 4.54
N HIS A 11 -14.82 9.86 5.78
CA HIS A 11 -13.39 9.66 5.99
C HIS A 11 -12.98 8.23 5.62
N GLY A 12 -11.98 8.09 4.73
CA GLY A 12 -11.58 6.79 4.18
C GLY A 12 -12.54 6.25 3.11
N SER A 13 -13.46 7.08 2.60
CA SER A 13 -14.37 6.75 1.52
C SER A 13 -13.95 7.47 0.23
N VAL A 14 -14.13 6.82 -0.90
CA VAL A 14 -13.91 7.40 -2.25
C VAL A 14 -14.95 8.46 -2.62
N VAL A 15 -16.01 8.63 -1.83
CA VAL A 15 -17.11 9.57 -2.11
C VAL A 15 -16.63 10.99 -2.41
N PRO A 16 -15.75 11.63 -1.62
CA PRO A 16 -15.30 12.99 -1.90
C PRO A 16 -14.58 13.14 -3.25
N ALA A 17 -13.80 12.13 -3.65
CA ALA A 17 -13.07 12.14 -4.92
C ALA A 17 -14.00 11.95 -6.13
N VAL A 18 -15.05 11.15 -5.97
CA VAL A 18 -15.97 10.75 -7.06
C VAL A 18 -17.11 11.73 -7.24
N LEU A 19 -17.59 12.37 -6.17
CA LEU A 19 -18.78 13.21 -6.16
C LEU A 19 -18.78 14.32 -7.22
N PRO A 20 -17.70 15.10 -7.47
CA PRO A 20 -17.71 16.15 -8.49
C PRO A 20 -17.98 15.59 -9.91
N ARG A 21 -17.32 14.47 -10.25
CA ARG A 21 -17.47 13.80 -11.56
C ARG A 21 -18.89 13.26 -11.72
N THR A 22 -19.43 12.69 -10.67
CA THR A 22 -20.81 12.16 -10.60
C THR A 22 -21.87 13.26 -10.82
N LEU A 23 -21.68 14.41 -10.17
CA LEU A 23 -22.58 15.55 -10.31
C LEU A 23 -22.58 16.09 -11.74
N ILE A 24 -21.39 16.18 -12.40
CA ILE A 24 -21.29 16.59 -13.79
C ILE A 24 -22.09 15.65 -14.69
N CYS A 25 -21.96 14.32 -14.51
CA CYS A 25 -22.73 13.35 -15.29
C CYS A 25 -24.24 13.45 -15.03
N GLY A 26 -24.65 13.65 -13.80
CA GLY A 26 -26.05 13.87 -13.43
C GLY A 26 -26.65 15.12 -14.05
N LEU A 27 -25.90 16.24 -14.00
CA LEU A 27 -26.30 17.50 -14.63
C LEU A 27 -26.41 17.37 -16.14
N LEU A 28 -25.45 16.65 -16.77
CA LEU A 28 -25.54 16.32 -18.20
C LEU A 28 -26.81 15.52 -18.49
N GLY A 29 -27.18 14.56 -17.64
CA GLY A 29 -28.42 13.82 -17.76
C GLY A 29 -29.67 14.69 -17.69
N VAL A 30 -29.70 15.67 -16.78
CA VAL A 30 -30.78 16.68 -16.72
C VAL A 30 -30.83 17.51 -17.98
N LEU A 31 -29.69 18.01 -18.46
CA LEU A 31 -29.60 18.79 -19.69
C LEU A 31 -30.16 18.01 -20.89
N VAL A 32 -29.72 16.76 -21.08
CA VAL A 32 -30.21 15.88 -22.14
C VAL A 32 -31.72 15.66 -22.03
N SER A 33 -32.25 15.51 -20.81
CA SER A 33 -33.70 15.38 -20.58
C SER A 33 -34.49 16.61 -21.03
N VAL A 34 -33.95 17.80 -20.74
CA VAL A 34 -34.55 19.08 -21.17
C VAL A 34 -34.54 19.21 -22.70
N LEU A 35 -33.39 18.95 -23.34
CA LEU A 35 -33.22 19.00 -24.79
C LEU A 35 -34.13 17.98 -25.50
N TYR A 36 -34.26 16.79 -24.99
CA TYR A 36 -35.17 15.78 -25.55
C TYR A 36 -36.64 16.23 -25.49
N LYS A 37 -37.06 16.87 -24.40
CA LYS A 37 -38.40 17.44 -24.27
C LYS A 37 -38.68 18.58 -25.22
N LEU A 38 -37.62 19.29 -25.67
CA LEU A 38 -37.73 20.30 -26.71
C LEU A 38 -37.78 19.73 -28.14
N TRP A 39 -38.11 18.45 -28.28
CA TRP A 39 -38.29 17.73 -29.55
C TRP A 39 -37.01 17.54 -30.36
N LEU A 40 -35.83 17.59 -29.75
CA LEU A 40 -34.58 17.26 -30.41
C LEU A 40 -34.37 15.73 -30.46
N PRO A 41 -34.11 15.10 -31.62
CA PRO A 41 -33.93 13.67 -31.78
C PRO A 41 -32.52 13.25 -31.34
N ILE A 42 -32.23 13.32 -30.04
CA ILE A 42 -30.90 13.07 -29.47
C ILE A 42 -30.76 11.70 -28.78
N ALA A 43 -31.83 10.90 -28.79
CA ALA A 43 -31.79 9.55 -28.20
C ALA A 43 -30.95 8.59 -29.04
N LEU A 44 -30.10 7.80 -28.40
CA LEU A 44 -29.30 6.73 -29.01
C LEU A 44 -29.92 5.37 -28.73
N SER A 45 -29.88 4.45 -29.69
CA SER A 45 -30.34 3.09 -29.49
C SER A 45 -29.50 2.37 -28.43
N SER A 46 -30.15 1.82 -27.42
CA SER A 46 -29.51 1.05 -26.33
C SER A 46 -28.83 -0.25 -26.79
N LEU A 47 -29.20 -0.78 -27.96
CA LEU A 47 -28.59 -2.01 -28.52
C LEU A 47 -27.11 -1.83 -28.90
N VAL A 48 -26.73 -0.64 -29.33
CA VAL A 48 -25.33 -0.33 -29.72
C VAL A 48 -24.36 -0.38 -28.54
N ALA A 49 -24.87 -0.21 -27.32
CA ALA A 49 -24.05 -0.17 -26.11
C ALA A 49 -23.80 -1.54 -25.47
N PHE A 50 -24.49 -2.61 -25.89
CA PHE A 50 -24.44 -3.91 -25.19
C PHE A 50 -23.04 -4.53 -25.15
N VAL A 51 -22.35 -4.63 -26.29
CA VAL A 51 -20.98 -5.20 -26.35
C VAL A 51 -19.95 -4.32 -25.65
N PRO A 52 -19.92 -2.99 -25.89
CA PRO A 52 -19.03 -2.10 -25.13
C PRO A 52 -19.20 -2.19 -23.62
N ASN A 53 -20.43 -2.36 -23.11
CA ASN A 53 -20.70 -2.47 -21.69
C ASN A 53 -20.06 -3.71 -21.06
N ILE A 54 -20.12 -4.86 -21.74
CA ILE A 54 -19.49 -6.10 -21.25
C ILE A 54 -17.96 -5.94 -21.21
N VAL A 55 -17.38 -5.44 -22.28
CA VAL A 55 -15.91 -5.23 -22.37
C VAL A 55 -15.45 -4.26 -21.28
N PHE A 56 -16.16 -3.15 -21.13
CA PHE A 56 -15.84 -2.17 -20.09
C PHE A 56 -15.96 -2.76 -18.68
N GLY A 57 -17.04 -3.49 -18.39
CA GLY A 57 -17.23 -4.14 -17.09
C GLY A 57 -16.10 -5.13 -16.77
N LEU A 58 -15.67 -5.94 -17.74
CA LEU A 58 -14.54 -6.84 -17.58
C LEU A 58 -13.23 -6.10 -17.32
N MET A 59 -12.95 -5.01 -18.05
CA MET A 59 -11.75 -4.20 -17.83
C MET A 59 -11.72 -3.59 -16.41
N LEU A 60 -12.86 -3.14 -15.93
CA LEU A 60 -12.98 -2.57 -14.57
C LEU A 60 -12.71 -3.64 -13.50
N VAL A 61 -13.26 -4.86 -13.67
CA VAL A 61 -13.00 -6.00 -12.78
C VAL A 61 -11.53 -6.38 -12.79
N PHE A 62 -10.90 -6.51 -13.94
CA PHE A 62 -9.46 -6.82 -14.04
C PHE A 62 -8.60 -5.74 -13.38
N ARG A 63 -8.95 -4.47 -13.57
CA ARG A 63 -8.25 -3.34 -12.92
C ARG A 63 -8.29 -3.45 -11.40
N THR A 64 -9.48 -3.68 -10.86
CA THR A 64 -9.69 -3.78 -9.41
C THR A 64 -8.98 -5.01 -8.83
N ASN A 65 -9.05 -6.15 -9.52
CA ASN A 65 -8.36 -7.37 -9.10
C ASN A 65 -6.84 -7.19 -9.06
N THR A 66 -6.26 -6.60 -10.11
CA THR A 66 -4.81 -6.34 -10.16
C THR A 66 -4.37 -5.41 -9.04
N ALA A 67 -5.13 -4.35 -8.77
CA ALA A 67 -4.84 -3.43 -7.66
C ALA A 67 -4.94 -4.14 -6.29
N TYR A 68 -5.96 -4.97 -6.09
CA TYR A 68 -6.11 -5.78 -4.89
C TYR A 68 -4.99 -6.81 -4.69
N GLU A 69 -4.54 -7.47 -5.76
CA GLU A 69 -3.41 -8.40 -5.70
C GLU A 69 -2.13 -7.70 -5.23
N ARG A 70 -1.84 -6.51 -5.76
CA ARG A 70 -0.70 -5.68 -5.34
C ARG A 70 -0.79 -5.30 -3.86
N PHE A 71 -1.95 -4.84 -3.42
CA PHE A 71 -2.20 -4.51 -2.00
C PHE A 71 -1.96 -5.73 -1.10
N TRP A 72 -2.49 -6.89 -1.49
CA TRP A 72 -2.36 -8.12 -0.73
C TRP A 72 -0.93 -8.67 -0.72
N GLU A 73 -0.21 -8.56 -1.84
CA GLU A 73 1.22 -8.91 -1.91
C GLU A 73 2.04 -8.01 -0.96
N GLY A 74 1.82 -6.70 -0.96
CA GLY A 74 2.43 -5.76 -0.03
C GLY A 74 2.13 -6.11 1.43
N ARG A 75 0.88 -6.48 1.74
CA ARG A 75 0.49 -6.92 3.09
C ARG A 75 1.20 -8.19 3.53
N LYS A 76 1.32 -9.18 2.65
CA LYS A 76 2.06 -10.42 2.93
C LYS A 76 3.55 -10.14 3.13
N ALA A 77 4.14 -9.32 2.29
CA ALA A 77 5.53 -8.90 2.38
C ALA A 77 5.84 -8.27 3.75
N TRP A 78 5.05 -7.30 4.21
CA TRP A 78 5.21 -6.71 5.53
C TRP A 78 4.97 -7.69 6.69
N GLY A 79 4.07 -8.65 6.52
CA GLY A 79 3.91 -9.76 7.47
C GLY A 79 5.19 -10.60 7.59
N CYS A 80 5.87 -10.84 6.48
CA CYS A 80 7.13 -11.56 6.42
C CYS A 80 8.27 -10.79 7.12
N VAL A 81 8.36 -9.46 6.92
CA VAL A 81 9.32 -8.62 7.69
C VAL A 81 9.12 -8.76 9.18
N VAL A 82 7.88 -8.60 9.65
CA VAL A 82 7.55 -8.74 11.10
C VAL A 82 8.00 -10.09 11.65
N SER A 83 7.74 -11.17 10.92
CA SER A 83 8.11 -12.54 11.33
C SER A 83 9.63 -12.73 11.37
N ASN A 84 10.36 -12.24 10.35
CA ASN A 84 11.81 -12.37 10.31
C ASN A 84 12.48 -11.50 11.37
N VAL A 85 12.02 -10.28 11.63
CA VAL A 85 12.48 -9.43 12.74
C VAL A 85 12.36 -10.15 14.07
N ARG A 86 11.19 -10.72 14.38
CA ARG A 86 10.96 -11.45 15.64
C ARG A 86 11.82 -12.69 15.76
N ASN A 87 11.91 -13.48 14.70
CA ASN A 87 12.71 -14.70 14.69
C ASN A 87 14.20 -14.41 14.82
N LEU A 88 14.70 -13.42 14.08
CA LEU A 88 16.11 -13.02 14.14
C LEU A 88 16.45 -12.44 15.51
N ALA A 89 15.60 -11.60 16.09
CA ALA A 89 15.79 -11.06 17.44
C ALA A 89 15.89 -12.17 18.49
N ARG A 90 14.97 -13.13 18.45
CA ARG A 90 14.99 -14.29 19.34
C ARG A 90 16.26 -15.12 19.16
N LEU A 91 16.69 -15.37 17.92
CA LEU A 91 17.90 -16.12 17.64
C LEU A 91 19.16 -15.39 18.14
N ILE A 92 19.29 -14.09 17.88
CA ILE A 92 20.39 -13.27 18.40
C ILE A 92 20.43 -13.33 19.93
N TRP A 93 19.25 -13.21 20.57
CA TRP A 93 19.17 -13.20 22.02
C TRP A 93 19.63 -14.53 22.64
N VAL A 94 19.12 -15.64 22.12
CA VAL A 94 19.31 -16.98 22.72
C VAL A 94 20.65 -17.62 22.32
N ALA A 95 21.08 -17.44 21.06
CA ALA A 95 22.17 -18.24 20.51
C ALA A 95 23.55 -17.55 20.60
N ILE A 96 23.61 -16.22 20.70
CA ILE A 96 24.89 -15.53 20.81
C ILE A 96 25.30 -15.48 22.30
N GLU A 97 26.43 -16.11 22.61
CA GLU A 97 26.97 -16.15 23.96
C GLU A 97 27.51 -14.78 24.40
N GLU A 98 27.29 -14.42 25.66
CA GLU A 98 27.84 -13.24 26.34
C GLU A 98 29.04 -13.70 27.20
N LYS A 99 30.25 -13.29 26.84
CA LYS A 99 31.49 -13.67 27.54
C LYS A 99 32.17 -12.47 28.22
N GLN A 100 31.80 -11.25 27.81
CA GLN A 100 32.35 -9.99 28.32
C GLN A 100 31.22 -9.07 28.78
N PRO A 101 31.44 -8.14 29.73
CA PRO A 101 30.40 -7.24 30.23
C PRO A 101 29.72 -6.41 29.13
N ASP A 102 30.50 -5.97 28.12
CA ASP A 102 30.02 -5.10 27.04
C ASP A 102 29.20 -5.86 25.97
N ASP A 103 29.26 -7.20 25.96
CA ASP A 103 28.58 -8.01 24.94
C ASP A 103 27.07 -7.86 24.97
N ARG A 104 26.47 -7.75 26.16
CA ARG A 104 25.03 -7.53 26.34
C ARG A 104 24.60 -6.20 25.76
N GLU A 105 25.38 -5.12 25.98
CA GLU A 105 25.10 -3.81 25.44
C GLU A 105 25.20 -3.79 23.89
N GLU A 106 26.25 -4.43 23.33
CA GLU A 106 26.40 -4.59 21.89
C GLU A 106 25.23 -5.38 21.29
N LYS A 107 24.79 -6.47 21.93
CA LYS A 107 23.65 -7.28 21.53
C LYS A 107 22.36 -6.46 21.53
N ILE A 108 22.09 -5.67 22.55
CA ILE A 108 20.92 -4.80 22.64
C ILE A 108 20.92 -3.75 21.52
N LYS A 109 22.06 -3.11 21.23
CA LYS A 109 22.20 -2.16 20.12
C LYS A 109 21.83 -2.80 18.77
N ILE A 110 22.28 -4.03 18.53
CA ILE A 110 21.94 -4.76 17.30
C ILE A 110 20.46 -5.13 17.24
N LEU A 111 19.84 -5.51 18.35
CA LEU A 111 18.41 -5.80 18.37
C LEU A 111 17.57 -4.59 17.97
N TYR A 112 17.98 -3.38 18.35
CA TYR A 112 17.31 -2.16 17.93
C TYR A 112 17.53 -1.81 16.44
N LEU A 113 18.55 -2.35 15.77
CA LEU A 113 18.70 -2.23 14.33
C LEU A 113 17.59 -2.96 13.55
N LEU A 114 16.97 -3.99 14.11
CA LEU A 114 15.91 -4.75 13.45
C LEU A 114 14.66 -3.90 13.19
N PRO A 115 14.05 -3.23 14.19
CA PRO A 115 12.97 -2.28 13.93
C PRO A 115 13.45 -1.06 13.15
N ALA A 116 14.71 -0.60 13.31
CA ALA A 116 15.27 0.48 12.52
C ALA A 116 15.30 0.16 11.02
N PHE A 117 15.61 -1.09 10.65
CA PHE A 117 15.50 -1.56 9.27
C PHE A 117 14.08 -1.38 8.71
N ALA A 118 13.06 -1.81 9.47
CA ALA A 118 11.68 -1.70 9.03
C ALA A 118 11.20 -0.23 8.91
N ILE A 119 11.64 0.64 9.83
CA ILE A 119 11.34 2.08 9.77
C ILE A 119 12.02 2.72 8.55
N ALA A 120 13.29 2.41 8.29
CA ALA A 120 14.00 2.90 7.13
C ALA A 120 13.38 2.38 5.82
N MET A 121 12.96 1.10 5.78
CA MET A 121 12.22 0.50 4.67
C MET A 121 10.89 1.23 4.40
N LYS A 122 10.12 1.52 5.43
CA LYS A 122 8.88 2.29 5.33
C LYS A 122 9.13 3.65 4.66
N GLN A 123 10.14 4.39 5.12
CA GLN A 123 10.45 5.70 4.56
C GLN A 123 10.95 5.63 3.12
N HIS A 124 11.78 4.64 2.81
CA HIS A 124 12.24 4.39 1.46
C HIS A 124 11.06 4.13 0.49
N LEU A 125 10.11 3.28 0.88
CA LEU A 125 8.91 2.99 0.07
C LEU A 125 7.98 4.20 -0.08
N ARG A 126 7.94 5.11 0.89
CA ARG A 126 7.19 6.38 0.84
C ARG A 126 7.95 7.49 0.13
N GLN A 127 9.22 7.29 -0.21
CA GLN A 127 10.12 8.32 -0.74
C GLN A 127 10.24 9.53 0.19
N GLU A 128 10.26 9.28 1.49
CA GLU A 128 10.33 10.28 2.54
C GLU A 128 11.71 10.28 3.22
N PHE A 129 12.05 11.39 3.87
CA PHE A 129 13.26 11.48 4.69
C PHE A 129 13.16 10.57 5.92
N LEU A 130 14.33 10.19 6.46
CA LEU A 130 14.39 9.38 7.67
C LEU A 130 13.79 10.14 8.86
N PRO A 131 12.90 9.50 9.65
CA PRO A 131 12.21 10.16 10.73
C PRO A 131 13.09 10.29 11.97
N ASP A 132 12.76 11.27 12.81
CA ASP A 132 13.46 11.49 14.08
C ASP A 132 13.36 10.32 15.06
N GLU A 133 12.37 9.46 14.91
CA GLU A 133 12.22 8.26 15.77
C GLU A 133 13.42 7.31 15.65
N LEU A 134 14.19 7.33 14.54
CA LEU A 134 15.43 6.57 14.40
C LEU A 134 16.54 7.03 15.35
N GLN A 135 16.50 8.26 15.84
CA GLN A 135 17.46 8.78 16.82
C GLN A 135 17.40 8.00 18.14
N THR A 136 16.27 7.36 18.44
CA THR A 136 16.11 6.52 19.65
C THR A 136 16.65 5.10 19.48
N LEU A 137 16.97 4.69 18.26
CA LEU A 137 17.37 3.32 17.89
C LEU A 137 18.82 3.24 17.38
N LEU A 138 19.36 4.34 16.90
CA LEU A 138 20.66 4.44 16.26
C LEU A 138 21.56 5.45 16.97
N SER A 139 22.87 5.23 16.88
CA SER A 139 23.83 6.25 17.31
C SER A 139 23.79 7.48 16.38
N PRO A 140 24.18 8.67 16.86
CA PRO A 140 24.25 9.88 16.05
C PRO A 140 25.11 9.69 14.77
N GLU A 141 26.21 8.93 14.87
CA GLU A 141 27.11 8.62 13.76
C GLU A 141 26.42 7.72 12.70
N GLN A 142 25.72 6.69 13.17
CA GLN A 142 24.93 5.81 12.30
C GLN A 142 23.84 6.58 11.56
N LEU A 143 23.12 7.44 12.28
CA LEU A 143 22.05 8.26 11.69
C LEU A 143 22.59 9.23 10.64
N GLN A 144 23.72 9.91 10.93
CA GLN A 144 24.36 10.81 9.97
C GLN A 144 24.81 10.06 8.71
N ARG A 145 25.35 8.85 8.88
CA ARG A 145 25.76 8.00 7.75
C ARG A 145 24.55 7.61 6.88
N LEU A 146 23.43 7.23 7.48
CA LEU A 146 22.22 6.85 6.74
C LEU A 146 21.61 7.99 5.93
N LYS A 147 21.65 9.23 6.43
CA LYS A 147 21.12 10.41 5.73
C LYS A 147 21.80 10.69 4.38
N ASN A 148 23.02 10.21 4.19
CA ASN A 148 23.81 10.41 2.97
C ASN A 148 23.72 9.23 1.99
N LEU A 149 22.90 8.22 2.27
CA LEU A 149 22.80 7.00 1.47
C LEU A 149 21.45 6.92 0.75
N ASN A 150 21.50 6.38 -0.47
CA ASN A 150 20.31 6.11 -1.27
C ASN A 150 19.47 4.94 -0.69
N HIS A 151 20.12 4.01 0.02
CA HIS A 151 19.52 2.80 0.55
C HIS A 151 19.79 2.59 2.04
N PRO A 152 19.15 3.38 2.93
CA PRO A 152 19.38 3.29 4.37
C PRO A 152 19.08 1.89 4.94
N SER A 153 18.01 1.22 4.49
CA SER A 153 17.63 -0.12 4.95
C SER A 153 18.72 -1.15 4.67
N LEU A 154 19.32 -1.12 3.48
CA LEU A 154 20.39 -2.04 3.10
C LEU A 154 21.63 -1.83 3.96
N GLN A 155 21.96 -0.58 4.31
CA GLN A 155 23.07 -0.29 5.20
C GLN A 155 22.83 -0.82 6.62
N ILE A 156 21.60 -0.76 7.11
CA ILE A 156 21.25 -1.34 8.42
C ILE A 156 21.38 -2.86 8.36
N ALA A 157 20.90 -3.52 7.29
CA ALA A 157 21.10 -4.94 7.08
C ALA A 157 22.58 -5.34 7.05
N PHE A 158 23.41 -4.52 6.41
CA PHE A 158 24.87 -4.71 6.42
C PHE A 158 25.45 -4.67 7.84
N TRP A 159 25.06 -3.74 8.69
CA TRP A 159 25.54 -3.66 10.08
C TRP A 159 25.12 -4.87 10.90
N ILE A 160 23.88 -5.36 10.69
CA ILE A 160 23.41 -6.58 11.36
C ILE A 160 24.24 -7.79 10.89
N GLY A 161 24.45 -7.95 9.59
CA GLY A 161 25.23 -9.06 9.02
C GLY A 161 26.68 -9.04 9.48
N ASP A 162 27.32 -7.86 9.51
CA ASP A 162 28.67 -7.67 10.00
C ASP A 162 28.80 -8.05 11.49
N TYR A 163 27.84 -7.68 12.32
CA TYR A 163 27.80 -8.12 13.71
C TYR A 163 27.71 -9.64 13.83
N LEU A 164 26.79 -10.29 13.10
CA LEU A 164 26.64 -11.74 13.14
C LEU A 164 27.93 -12.46 12.75
N GLN A 165 28.61 -11.98 11.70
CA GLN A 165 29.88 -12.52 11.23
C GLN A 165 30.98 -12.35 12.27
N ARG A 166 31.08 -11.18 12.93
CA ARG A 166 32.03 -10.93 14.00
C ARG A 166 31.79 -11.84 15.20
N GLN A 167 30.54 -12.12 15.59
CA GLN A 167 30.24 -13.03 16.71
C GLN A 167 30.68 -14.46 16.39
N TYR A 168 30.49 -14.92 15.15
CA TYR A 168 31.02 -16.21 14.70
C TYR A 168 32.55 -16.26 14.76
N GLN A 169 33.27 -15.26 14.28
CA GLN A 169 34.73 -15.19 14.35
C GLN A 169 35.26 -15.16 15.78
N LYS A 170 34.51 -14.61 16.72
CA LYS A 170 34.81 -14.66 18.17
C LYS A 170 34.46 -16.00 18.83
N GLY A 171 33.91 -16.98 18.10
CA GLY A 171 33.48 -18.28 18.64
C GLY A 171 32.32 -18.18 19.63
N ARG A 172 31.38 -17.24 19.41
CA ARG A 172 30.23 -16.98 20.27
C ARG A 172 28.92 -17.51 19.72
N VAL A 173 28.93 -18.04 18.50
CA VAL A 173 27.78 -18.61 17.82
C VAL A 173 28.25 -19.76 16.90
N GLU A 174 27.49 -20.84 16.87
CA GLU A 174 27.76 -21.99 16.03
C GLU A 174 27.41 -21.70 14.56
N VAL A 175 28.12 -22.36 13.61
CA VAL A 175 27.95 -22.14 12.16
C VAL A 175 26.51 -22.39 11.70
N TYR A 176 25.82 -23.41 12.23
CA TYR A 176 24.42 -23.70 11.88
C TYR A 176 23.47 -22.61 12.34
N GLN A 177 23.71 -22.05 13.53
CA GLN A 177 22.92 -20.92 14.06
C GLN A 177 23.17 -19.66 13.25
N LEU A 178 24.42 -19.36 12.91
CA LEU A 178 24.77 -18.24 12.02
C LEU A 178 24.04 -18.37 10.68
N THR A 179 24.06 -19.56 10.07
CA THR A 179 23.41 -19.79 8.76
C THR A 179 21.92 -19.46 8.83
N ILE A 180 21.22 -19.90 9.88
CA ILE A 180 19.79 -19.58 10.07
C ILE A 180 19.57 -18.07 10.28
N MET A 181 20.44 -17.40 11.05
CA MET A 181 20.32 -15.95 11.28
C MET A 181 20.53 -15.15 9.98
N VAL A 182 21.54 -15.53 9.20
CA VAL A 182 21.82 -14.89 7.89
C VAL A 182 20.69 -15.14 6.92
N GLU A 183 20.08 -16.34 6.90
CA GLU A 183 18.87 -16.61 6.10
C GLU A 183 17.72 -15.69 6.48
N ARG A 184 17.47 -15.45 7.78
CA ARG A 184 16.42 -14.52 8.23
C ARG A 184 16.71 -13.08 7.81
N LEU A 185 17.97 -12.67 7.88
CA LEU A 185 18.39 -11.34 7.41
C LEU A 185 18.24 -11.19 5.89
N ASN A 186 18.65 -12.20 5.11
CA ASN A 186 18.48 -12.21 3.66
C ASN A 186 17.00 -12.13 3.29
N ASN A 187 16.12 -12.89 3.96
CA ASN A 187 14.68 -12.80 3.74
C ASN A 187 14.12 -11.39 4.01
N MET A 188 14.69 -10.63 4.96
CA MET A 188 14.28 -9.23 5.17
C MET A 188 14.68 -8.34 3.97
N VAL A 189 15.85 -8.55 3.40
CA VAL A 189 16.34 -7.82 2.21
C VAL A 189 15.55 -8.24 0.97
N ASP A 190 15.24 -9.52 0.80
CA ASP A 190 14.42 -10.02 -0.31
C ASP A 190 13.02 -9.41 -0.29
N VAL A 191 12.43 -9.25 0.90
CA VAL A 191 11.14 -8.59 1.07
C VAL A 191 11.21 -7.10 0.74
N LEU A 192 12.31 -6.41 1.07
CA LEU A 192 12.53 -5.03 0.64
C LEU A 192 12.48 -4.95 -0.89
N GLY A 193 13.21 -5.81 -1.60
CA GLY A 193 13.19 -5.89 -3.07
C GLY A 193 11.79 -6.23 -3.63
N ALA A 194 11.05 -7.11 -2.96
CA ALA A 194 9.66 -7.41 -3.35
C ALA A 194 8.74 -6.18 -3.24
N CYS A 195 8.86 -5.40 -2.16
CA CYS A 195 8.09 -4.17 -1.97
C CYS A 195 8.49 -3.08 -2.98
N GLU A 196 9.79 -2.95 -3.29
CA GLU A 196 10.28 -2.05 -4.35
C GLU A 196 9.72 -2.43 -5.71
N ARG A 197 9.68 -3.71 -6.05
CA ARG A 197 9.06 -4.19 -7.28
C ARG A 197 7.58 -3.81 -7.35
N ILE A 198 6.82 -3.97 -6.27
CA ILE A 198 5.42 -3.52 -6.20
C ILE A 198 5.33 -2.02 -6.49
N LEU A 199 6.19 -1.20 -5.89
CA LEU A 199 6.18 0.24 -6.08
C LEU A 199 6.58 0.66 -7.50
N MET A 200 7.66 0.06 -8.05
CA MET A 200 8.26 0.45 -9.32
C MET A 200 7.54 -0.10 -10.55
N THR A 201 6.61 -1.05 -10.39
CA THR A 201 5.83 -1.62 -11.48
C THR A 201 4.33 -1.36 -11.30
N PRO A 202 3.86 -0.10 -11.38
CA PRO A 202 2.44 0.22 -11.34
C PRO A 202 1.72 -0.38 -12.55
N THR A 203 0.40 -0.31 -12.55
CA THR A 203 -0.40 -0.69 -13.73
C THR A 203 0.08 0.07 -14.96
N PRO A 204 0.29 -0.60 -16.13
CA PRO A 204 0.74 0.06 -17.34
C PRO A 204 -0.10 1.29 -17.67
N MET A 205 0.58 2.43 -17.94
CA MET A 205 -0.08 3.72 -18.16
C MET A 205 -1.11 3.65 -19.30
N ALA A 206 -0.79 2.95 -20.39
CA ALA A 206 -1.69 2.78 -21.53
C ALA A 206 -3.02 2.13 -21.12
N TYR A 207 -2.97 1.11 -20.25
CA TYR A 207 -4.17 0.44 -19.74
C TYR A 207 -5.00 1.38 -18.84
N ALA A 208 -4.36 2.06 -17.92
CA ALA A 208 -5.02 2.99 -17.01
C ALA A 208 -5.66 4.17 -17.76
N LEU A 209 -4.97 4.74 -18.75
CA LEU A 209 -5.50 5.82 -19.58
C LEU A 209 -6.68 5.36 -20.43
N HIS A 210 -6.55 4.21 -21.09
CA HIS A 210 -7.62 3.68 -21.95
C HIS A 210 -8.87 3.39 -21.14
N LEU A 211 -8.74 2.81 -19.96
CA LEU A 211 -9.87 2.56 -19.06
C LEU A 211 -10.56 3.89 -18.66
N LYS A 212 -9.80 4.93 -18.31
CA LYS A 212 -10.36 6.26 -17.99
C LYS A 212 -11.11 6.88 -19.18
N GLN A 213 -10.55 6.75 -20.39
CA GLN A 213 -11.19 7.22 -21.61
C GLN A 213 -12.50 6.49 -21.88
N LEU A 214 -12.51 5.15 -21.75
CA LEU A 214 -13.72 4.36 -21.90
C LEU A 214 -14.77 4.69 -20.85
N LEU A 215 -14.37 4.85 -19.60
CA LEU A 215 -15.25 5.24 -18.51
C LEU A 215 -15.90 6.60 -18.78
N LEU A 216 -15.11 7.57 -19.21
CA LEU A 216 -15.61 8.90 -19.57
C LEU A 216 -16.62 8.83 -20.73
N LEU A 217 -16.24 8.17 -21.83
CA LEU A 217 -17.11 8.02 -23.00
C LEU A 217 -18.41 7.28 -22.64
N TYR A 218 -18.31 6.25 -21.81
CA TYR A 218 -19.46 5.51 -21.35
C TYR A 218 -20.41 6.41 -20.53
N CYS A 219 -19.92 7.08 -19.49
CA CYS A 219 -20.73 7.97 -18.65
C CYS A 219 -21.35 9.13 -19.44
N LEU A 220 -20.63 9.66 -20.45
CA LEU A 220 -21.17 10.71 -21.33
C LEU A 220 -22.25 10.20 -22.28
N SER A 221 -22.21 8.93 -22.68
CA SER A 221 -23.20 8.33 -23.58
C SER A 221 -24.48 7.89 -22.86
N LEU A 222 -24.43 7.60 -21.55
CA LEU A 222 -25.57 7.10 -20.76
C LEU A 222 -26.83 7.95 -20.86
N PRO A 223 -26.78 9.30 -20.73
CA PRO A 223 -27.99 10.14 -20.83
C PRO A 223 -28.75 9.96 -22.14
N PHE A 224 -28.00 9.86 -23.25
CA PHE A 224 -28.61 9.73 -24.60
C PHE A 224 -29.23 8.35 -24.83
N GLN A 225 -28.73 7.31 -24.15
CA GLN A 225 -29.27 5.95 -24.22
C GLN A 225 -30.53 5.76 -23.33
N MET A 226 -30.67 6.59 -22.29
CA MET A 226 -31.69 6.39 -21.26
C MET A 226 -32.83 7.40 -21.34
N VAL A 227 -32.64 8.56 -22.03
CA VAL A 227 -33.59 9.67 -22.00
C VAL A 227 -34.96 9.30 -22.55
N GLU A 228 -35.03 8.46 -23.59
CA GLU A 228 -36.28 8.02 -24.20
C GLU A 228 -37.17 7.26 -23.20
N ARG A 229 -36.58 6.42 -22.36
CA ARG A 229 -37.30 5.54 -21.39
C ARG A 229 -37.53 6.24 -20.07
N LEU A 230 -36.58 7.04 -19.59
CA LEU A 230 -36.57 7.58 -18.23
C LEU A 230 -37.03 9.04 -18.15
N GLY A 231 -37.05 9.78 -19.26
CA GLY A 231 -37.44 11.18 -19.25
C GLY A 231 -36.70 11.98 -18.18
N TRP A 232 -37.38 12.61 -17.24
CA TRP A 232 -36.80 13.44 -16.18
C TRP A 232 -35.93 12.65 -15.18
N MET A 233 -36.13 11.34 -15.02
CA MET A 233 -35.34 10.50 -14.14
C MET A 233 -33.95 10.18 -14.69
N THR A 234 -33.67 10.56 -15.96
CA THR A 234 -32.36 10.33 -16.60
C THR A 234 -31.21 10.93 -15.77
N GLY A 235 -31.35 12.19 -15.31
CA GLY A 235 -30.30 12.86 -14.54
C GLY A 235 -29.95 12.13 -13.24
N PRO A 236 -30.89 11.89 -12.33
CA PRO A 236 -30.65 11.15 -11.08
C PRO A 236 -30.09 9.75 -11.32
N ILE A 237 -30.62 8.99 -12.29
CA ILE A 237 -30.18 7.61 -12.56
C ILE A 237 -28.78 7.58 -13.18
N VAL A 238 -28.47 8.48 -14.12
CA VAL A 238 -27.12 8.62 -14.68
C VAL A 238 -26.12 9.03 -13.59
N GLY A 239 -26.50 9.96 -12.71
CA GLY A 239 -25.68 10.31 -11.56
C GLY A 239 -25.38 9.08 -10.67
N LEU A 240 -26.40 8.29 -10.34
CA LEU A 240 -26.22 7.07 -9.54
C LEU A 240 -25.30 6.05 -10.23
N LEU A 241 -25.49 5.79 -11.52
CA LEU A 241 -24.64 4.87 -12.28
C LEU A 241 -23.20 5.37 -12.38
N ALA A 242 -23.01 6.66 -12.66
CA ALA A 242 -21.70 7.28 -12.69
C ALA A 242 -20.99 7.19 -11.32
N PHE A 243 -21.75 7.39 -10.21
CA PHE A 243 -21.21 7.21 -8.85
C PHE A 243 -20.68 5.79 -8.63
N MET A 244 -21.45 4.77 -9.01
CA MET A 244 -21.02 3.37 -8.87
C MET A 244 -19.76 3.08 -9.69
N LEU A 245 -19.70 3.52 -10.94
CA LEU A 245 -18.61 3.23 -11.85
C LEU A 245 -17.31 3.97 -11.48
N PHE A 246 -17.38 5.28 -11.23
CA PHE A 246 -16.25 6.05 -10.75
C PHE A 246 -15.80 5.59 -9.36
N GLY A 247 -16.73 5.14 -8.51
CA GLY A 247 -16.40 4.59 -7.19
C GLY A 247 -15.54 3.35 -7.27
N VAL A 248 -15.86 2.40 -8.14
CA VAL A 248 -15.07 1.19 -8.34
C VAL A 248 -13.69 1.53 -8.93
N GLU A 249 -13.63 2.47 -9.88
CA GLU A 249 -12.35 2.91 -10.46
C GLU A 249 -11.46 3.57 -9.40
N GLU A 250 -12.02 4.47 -8.59
CA GLU A 250 -11.28 5.18 -7.53
C GLU A 250 -10.77 4.24 -6.44
N ILE A 251 -11.57 3.24 -6.02
CA ILE A 251 -11.10 2.16 -5.12
C ILE A 251 -9.87 1.48 -5.71
N GLY A 252 -9.89 1.16 -7.01
CA GLY A 252 -8.74 0.55 -7.68
C GLY A 252 -7.50 1.44 -7.67
N ILE A 253 -7.65 2.76 -7.75
CA ILE A 253 -6.54 3.73 -7.68
C ILE A 253 -5.97 3.78 -6.26
N GLU A 254 -6.83 3.92 -5.23
CA GLU A 254 -6.40 4.03 -3.84
C GLU A 254 -5.61 2.80 -3.38
N ILE A 255 -6.08 1.58 -3.70
CA ILE A 255 -5.40 0.36 -3.22
C ILE A 255 -4.20 -0.06 -4.08
N GLU A 256 -3.90 0.62 -5.19
CA GLU A 256 -2.78 0.26 -6.09
C GLU A 256 -1.41 0.46 -5.44
N ASN A 257 -1.24 1.51 -4.63
CA ASN A 257 -0.02 1.75 -3.86
C ASN A 257 -0.28 1.50 -2.38
N PRO A 258 0.07 0.32 -1.83
CA PRO A 258 -0.26 -0.03 -0.47
C PRO A 258 0.62 0.62 0.60
N PHE A 259 1.67 1.37 0.23
CA PHE A 259 2.70 1.84 1.14
C PHE A 259 2.60 3.33 1.48
N GLY A 260 1.64 4.05 0.89
CA GLY A 260 1.43 5.48 1.07
C GLY A 260 0.94 5.90 2.47
N ARG A 261 0.12 6.95 2.51
CA ARG A 261 -0.47 7.52 3.73
C ARG A 261 -1.99 7.66 3.65
N ASP A 262 -2.60 7.13 2.59
CA ASP A 262 -4.04 7.18 2.44
C ASP A 262 -4.72 6.32 3.54
N PRO A 263 -5.94 6.66 3.94
CA PRO A 263 -6.65 5.93 5.00
C PRO A 263 -6.81 4.43 4.74
N ASN A 264 -6.76 4.03 3.47
CA ASN A 264 -6.91 2.64 3.02
C ASN A 264 -5.57 1.91 2.82
N ASP A 265 -4.43 2.60 2.99
CA ASP A 265 -3.09 2.00 2.89
C ASP A 265 -2.76 1.10 4.08
N LEU A 266 -1.70 0.32 3.93
CA LEU A 266 -1.20 -0.49 5.03
C LEU A 266 -0.76 0.38 6.21
N PRO A 267 -1.16 0.07 7.45
CA PRO A 267 -0.84 0.86 8.63
C PRO A 267 0.62 0.65 9.06
N LEU A 268 1.58 1.04 8.21
CA LEU A 268 3.00 0.77 8.37
C LEU A 268 3.59 1.40 9.64
N ASP A 269 3.08 2.57 10.04
CA ASP A 269 3.51 3.23 11.27
C ASP A 269 3.16 2.39 12.51
N VAL A 270 1.95 1.82 12.54
CA VAL A 270 1.51 0.91 13.61
C VAL A 270 2.32 -0.38 13.60
N ILE A 271 2.62 -0.92 12.41
CA ILE A 271 3.42 -2.15 12.26
C ILE A 271 4.84 -1.93 12.80
N CYS A 272 5.51 -0.83 12.42
CA CYS A 272 6.85 -0.49 12.89
C CYS A 272 6.88 -0.24 14.40
N SER A 273 5.91 0.51 14.94
CA SER A 273 5.80 0.76 16.37
C SER A 273 5.64 -0.55 17.18
N ARG A 274 4.80 -1.47 16.69
CA ARG A 274 4.65 -2.79 17.33
C ARG A 274 5.93 -3.63 17.26
N MET A 275 6.68 -3.58 16.17
CA MET A 275 7.99 -4.26 16.09
C MET A 275 8.96 -3.70 17.11
N LYS A 276 9.06 -2.36 17.22
CA LYS A 276 9.90 -1.69 18.22
C LYS A 276 9.53 -2.12 19.65
N GLN A 277 8.23 -2.14 19.97
CA GLN A 277 7.74 -2.59 21.26
C GLN A 277 8.06 -4.06 21.55
N ASN A 278 7.86 -4.97 20.55
CA ASN A 278 8.18 -6.38 20.74
C ASN A 278 9.67 -6.62 21.03
N ILE A 279 10.58 -5.81 20.43
CA ILE A 279 12.01 -5.90 20.73
C ILE A 279 12.30 -5.37 22.13
N ALA A 280 11.67 -4.26 22.52
CA ALA A 280 11.83 -3.73 23.89
C ALA A 280 11.34 -4.73 24.94
N ASP A 281 10.18 -5.34 24.73
CA ASP A 281 9.62 -6.36 25.63
C ASP A 281 10.54 -7.59 25.73
N LEU A 282 11.12 -8.05 24.59
CA LEU A 282 12.09 -9.15 24.58
C LEU A 282 13.32 -8.82 25.45
N ILE A 283 13.85 -7.61 25.34
CA ILE A 283 15.03 -7.17 26.10
C ILE A 283 14.72 -7.05 27.59
N GLN A 284 13.51 -6.59 27.95
CA GLN A 284 13.12 -6.41 29.36
C GLN A 284 12.76 -7.73 30.06
N SER A 285 12.23 -8.70 29.32
CA SER A 285 11.78 -9.99 29.87
C SER A 285 12.90 -11.01 30.05
N ALA A 286 14.08 -10.73 29.58
CA ALA A 286 15.25 -11.62 29.57
C ALA A 286 16.44 -11.04 30.32
#